data_a4340147f07c0ca6940f44cb586a74cc
#
_entry.id   a4340147f07c0ca6940f44cb586a74cc
#
_cell.length_a   1.000
_cell.length_b   1.000
_cell.length_c   1.000
_cell.angle_alpha   90.00
_cell.angle_beta   90.00
_cell.angle_gamma   90.00
#
_symmetry.space_group_name_H-M   'P 1'
#
loop_
_entity.id
_entity.type
_entity.pdbx_description
1 polymer ?
#
loop_
_entity_poly.entity_id
_entity_poly.type
_entity_poly.pdbx_seq_one_letter_code
_entity_poly.pdbx_strand_id
1 'polypeptide(L)'
;MWRIEEHRRVDKQVAAVPKDILKRYEKWKDIAAISGPPGIRLIRRFRDEPLSGVWKGYRSSRLGLQWRVIYRAVVEKLFQVASITTIGGRK
;
A
#
# COMPACT_ATOMS: atom_id res chain seq x y z
N MET A 1 4.56 -14.95 9.65
CA MET A 1 4.56 -14.10 8.44
C MET A 1 3.18 -13.49 8.25
N TRP A 2 3.13 -12.28 7.74
CA TRP A 2 1.86 -11.60 7.50
C TRP A 2 1.28 -12.03 6.16
N ARG A 3 -0.03 -12.19 6.11
CA ARG A 3 -0.73 -12.45 4.84
C ARG A 3 -1.14 -11.11 4.22
N ILE A 4 -1.27 -11.11 2.90
CA ILE A 4 -1.68 -9.91 2.17
C ILE A 4 -2.89 -10.27 1.33
N GLU A 5 -4.01 -9.61 1.63
CA GLU A 5 -5.23 -9.72 0.83
C GLU A 5 -5.39 -8.46 0.02
N GLU A 6 -5.72 -8.62 -1.23
CA GLU A 6 -5.92 -7.47 -2.12
C GLU A 6 -7.40 -7.40 -2.49
N HIS A 7 -7.98 -6.20 -2.35
CA HIS A 7 -9.33 -5.98 -2.83
C HIS A 7 -9.36 -6.23 -4.33
N ARG A 8 -10.46 -6.75 -4.84
CA ARG A 8 -10.55 -7.11 -6.26
C ARG A 8 -10.22 -5.93 -7.20
N ARG A 9 -10.51 -4.70 -6.79
CA ARG A 9 -10.15 -3.53 -7.61
C ARG A 9 -8.66 -3.42 -7.87
N VAL A 10 -7.84 -3.97 -6.96
CA VAL A 10 -6.39 -3.91 -7.10
C VAL A 10 -5.93 -4.69 -8.33
N ASP A 11 -6.59 -5.78 -8.66
CA ASP A 11 -6.24 -6.55 -9.86
C ASP A 11 -6.28 -5.68 -11.11
N LYS A 12 -7.31 -4.86 -11.23
CA LYS A 12 -7.43 -3.96 -12.38
C LYS A 12 -6.41 -2.83 -12.29
N GLN A 13 -6.18 -2.34 -11.09
CA GLN A 13 -5.26 -1.24 -10.89
C GLN A 13 -3.82 -1.62 -11.24
N VAL A 14 -3.37 -2.81 -10.82
CA VAL A 14 -2.00 -3.23 -11.12
C VAL A 14 -1.78 -3.42 -12.61
N ALA A 15 -2.83 -3.74 -13.36
CA ALA A 15 -2.71 -3.87 -14.81
C ALA A 15 -2.50 -2.51 -15.48
N ALA A 16 -2.84 -1.42 -14.79
CA ALA A 16 -2.78 -0.07 -15.35
C ALA A 16 -1.63 0.78 -14.84
N VAL A 17 -0.92 0.33 -13.78
CA VAL A 17 0.18 1.14 -13.25
C VAL A 17 1.44 0.95 -14.08
N PRO A 18 2.34 1.97 -14.09
CA PRO A 18 3.63 1.82 -14.76
C PRO A 18 4.43 0.64 -14.18
N LYS A 19 5.26 0.04 -15.01
CA LYS A 19 6.02 -1.15 -14.63
C LYS A 19 6.93 -0.91 -13.43
N ASP A 20 7.55 0.25 -13.34
CA ASP A 20 8.42 0.57 -12.22
C ASP A 20 7.63 0.67 -10.92
N ILE A 21 6.42 1.18 -10.99
CA ILE A 21 5.54 1.26 -9.81
C ILE A 21 5.09 -0.15 -9.41
N LEU A 22 4.79 -1.00 -10.38
CA LEU A 22 4.42 -2.37 -10.10
C LEU A 22 5.55 -3.10 -9.36
N LYS A 23 6.80 -2.91 -9.80
CA LYS A 23 7.95 -3.51 -9.12
C LYS A 23 8.06 -3.02 -7.68
N ARG A 24 7.81 -1.75 -7.44
CA ARG A 24 7.86 -1.20 -6.09
C ARG A 24 6.74 -1.75 -5.23
N TYR A 25 5.58 -1.96 -5.81
CA TYR A 25 4.48 -2.57 -5.10
C TYR A 25 4.80 -4.01 -4.70
N GLU A 26 5.38 -4.79 -5.61
CA GLU A 26 5.77 -6.15 -5.30
C GLU A 26 6.78 -6.18 -4.15
N LYS A 27 7.73 -5.28 -4.17
CA LYS A 27 8.70 -5.17 -3.09
C LYS A 27 8.04 -4.76 -1.77
N TRP A 28 7.09 -3.84 -1.84
CA TRP A 28 6.32 -3.42 -0.68
C TRP A 28 5.59 -4.61 -0.06
N LYS A 29 4.98 -5.46 -0.90
CA LYS A 29 4.30 -6.65 -0.42
C LYS A 29 5.26 -7.63 0.26
N ASP A 30 6.45 -7.80 -0.31
CA ASP A 30 7.46 -8.67 0.30
C ASP A 30 7.84 -8.18 1.69
N ILE A 31 8.08 -6.89 1.82
CA ILE A 31 8.45 -6.30 3.10
C ILE A 31 7.29 -6.41 4.09
N ALA A 32 6.08 -6.15 3.63
CA ALA A 32 4.90 -6.26 4.47
C ALA A 32 4.70 -7.69 4.97
N ALA A 33 4.91 -8.68 4.10
CA ALA A 33 4.74 -10.07 4.47
C ALA A 33 5.76 -10.53 5.50
N ILE A 34 7.00 -10.07 5.36
CA ILE A 34 8.09 -10.51 6.23
C ILE A 34 8.11 -9.75 7.54
N SER A 35 7.98 -8.43 7.48
CA SER A 35 8.25 -7.56 8.62
C SER A 35 7.00 -6.92 9.23
N GLY A 36 5.87 -6.97 8.55
CA GLY A 36 4.65 -6.33 9.05
C GLY A 36 4.72 -4.83 9.07
N PRO A 37 3.78 -4.17 9.78
CA PRO A 37 3.73 -2.71 9.82
C PRO A 37 5.01 -2.03 10.27
N PRO A 38 5.73 -2.53 11.29
CA PRO A 38 6.99 -1.88 11.68
C PRO A 38 7.99 -1.84 10.54
N GLY A 39 8.09 -2.89 9.74
CA GLY A 39 9.01 -2.92 8.61
C GLY A 39 8.68 -1.87 7.57
N ILE A 40 7.39 -1.72 7.28
CA ILE A 40 6.94 -0.71 6.33
C ILE A 40 7.28 0.69 6.84
N ARG A 41 7.02 0.96 8.12
CA ARG A 41 7.24 2.29 8.70
C ARG A 41 8.71 2.67 8.77
N LEU A 42 9.61 1.70 8.84
CA LEU A 42 11.04 1.98 8.90
C LEU A 42 11.62 2.46 7.58
N ILE A 43 10.94 2.21 6.47
CA ILE A 43 11.45 2.59 5.16
C ILE A 43 10.97 3.98 4.81
N ARG A 44 11.87 4.95 4.90
CA ARG A 44 11.55 6.36 4.73
C ARG A 44 10.88 6.70 3.40
N ARG A 45 11.32 6.08 2.33
CA ARG A 45 10.80 6.41 1.01
C ARG A 45 9.32 6.05 0.87
N PHE A 46 8.82 5.14 1.69
CA PHE A 46 7.40 4.80 1.67
C PHE A 46 6.52 5.89 2.27
N ARG A 47 7.09 6.75 3.10
CA ARG A 47 6.35 7.83 3.77
C ARG A 47 5.00 7.34 4.28
N ASP A 48 5.06 6.24 5.01
CA ASP A 48 3.85 5.63 5.54
C ASP A 48 3.14 6.56 6.51
N GLU A 49 1.83 6.76 6.31
CA GLU A 49 1.08 7.69 7.13
C GLU A 49 -0.38 7.27 7.24
N PRO A 50 -1.03 7.60 8.37
CA PRO A 50 -2.45 7.32 8.52
C PRO A 50 -3.26 8.26 7.64
N LEU A 51 -4.44 7.79 7.24
CA LEU A 51 -5.34 8.57 6.41
C LEU A 51 -6.54 9.04 7.23
N SER A 52 -7.22 10.05 6.72
CA SER A 52 -8.42 10.60 7.34
C SER A 52 -9.57 10.59 6.34
N GLY A 53 -10.71 11.16 6.73
CA GLY A 53 -11.87 11.22 5.86
C GLY A 53 -12.43 9.85 5.59
N VAL A 54 -12.78 9.58 4.33
CA VAL A 54 -13.38 8.31 3.94
C VAL A 54 -12.44 7.11 4.16
N TRP A 55 -11.13 7.38 4.24
CA TRP A 55 -10.12 6.33 4.46
C TRP A 55 -9.66 6.25 5.91
N LYS A 56 -10.41 6.85 6.83
CA LYS A 56 -10.05 6.77 8.25
C LYS A 56 -9.89 5.30 8.67
N GLY A 57 -8.81 5.00 9.36
CA GLY A 57 -8.49 3.63 9.76
C GLY A 57 -7.54 2.93 8.80
N TYR A 58 -7.30 3.52 7.64
CA TYR A 58 -6.34 3.01 6.68
C TYR A 58 -5.08 3.85 6.71
N ARG A 59 -4.04 3.33 6.08
CA ARG A 59 -2.77 4.04 5.94
C ARG A 59 -2.36 4.01 4.48
N SER A 60 -1.41 4.86 4.11
CA SER A 60 -0.86 4.81 2.77
C SER A 60 0.66 4.75 2.82
N SER A 61 1.24 4.03 1.87
CA SER A 61 2.67 4.01 1.61
C SER A 61 2.90 4.49 0.19
N ARG A 62 3.94 5.30 -0.02
CA ARG A 62 4.26 5.78 -1.36
C ARG A 62 5.02 4.72 -2.14
N LEU A 63 4.64 4.57 -3.40
CA LEU A 63 5.32 3.68 -4.33
C LEU A 63 6.15 4.45 -5.36
N GLY A 64 6.16 5.77 -5.25
CA GLY A 64 6.87 6.67 -6.14
C GLY A 64 6.39 8.07 -5.88
N LEU A 65 6.71 8.98 -6.79
CA LEU A 65 6.35 10.39 -6.58
C LEU A 65 4.85 10.62 -6.59
N GLN A 66 4.13 9.87 -7.39
CA GLN A 66 2.71 10.12 -7.60
C GLN A 66 1.81 8.93 -7.25
N TRP A 67 2.38 7.84 -6.78
CA TRP A 67 1.61 6.63 -6.54
C TRP A 67 1.69 6.22 -5.08
N ARG A 68 0.59 5.67 -4.59
CA ARG A 68 0.54 5.14 -3.23
C ARG A 68 -0.33 3.89 -3.17
N VAL A 69 -0.05 3.07 -2.18
CA VAL A 69 -0.90 1.93 -1.84
C VAL A 69 -1.65 2.27 -0.56
N ILE A 70 -2.95 2.04 -0.57
CA ILE A 70 -3.82 2.26 0.58
C ILE A 70 -4.13 0.90 1.19
N TYR A 71 -3.88 0.77 2.47
CA TYR A 71 -3.99 -0.50 3.16
C TYR A 71 -4.34 -0.31 4.62
N ARG A 72 -4.71 -1.41 5.26
CA ARG A 72 -4.79 -1.47 6.71
C ARG A 72 -4.24 -2.79 7.20
N ALA A 73 -3.73 -2.83 8.42
CA ALA A 73 -3.28 -4.03 9.06
C ALA A 73 -4.29 -4.41 10.13
N VAL A 74 -4.68 -5.68 10.16
CA VAL A 74 -5.64 -6.18 11.13
C VAL A 74 -4.98 -7.16 12.08
N VAL A 75 -5.66 -7.50 13.17
CA VAL A 75 -5.06 -8.18 14.31
C VAL A 75 -4.51 -9.58 14.05
N GLU A 76 -4.97 -10.28 13.04
CA GLU A 76 -4.50 -11.63 12.75
C GLU A 76 -3.32 -11.67 11.79
N LYS A 77 -2.47 -10.67 11.83
CA LYS A 77 -1.32 -10.57 10.95
C LYS A 77 -1.74 -10.58 9.48
N LEU A 78 -2.69 -9.75 9.17
CA LEU A 78 -3.23 -9.64 7.84
C LEU A 78 -3.19 -8.19 7.38
N PHE A 79 -2.61 -7.97 6.20
CA PHE A 79 -2.74 -6.70 5.50
C PHE A 79 -3.90 -6.80 4.53
N GLN A 80 -4.73 -5.79 4.49
CA GLN A 80 -5.77 -5.67 3.48
C GLN A 80 -5.45 -4.48 2.60
N VAL A 81 -5.08 -4.73 1.37
CA VAL A 81 -4.78 -3.67 0.39
C VAL A 81 -6.08 -3.25 -0.27
N ALA A 82 -6.44 -2.00 -0.09
CA ALA A 82 -7.72 -1.49 -0.59
C ALA A 82 -7.58 -0.87 -1.97
N SER A 83 -6.46 -0.22 -2.27
CA SER A 83 -6.35 0.51 -3.53
C SER A 83 -4.91 0.89 -3.82
N ILE A 84 -4.57 0.94 -5.09
CA ILE A 84 -3.33 1.56 -5.58
C ILE A 84 -3.77 2.72 -6.46
N THR A 85 -3.38 3.93 -6.08
CA THR A 85 -3.92 5.12 -6.72
C THR A 85 -2.89 6.23 -6.75
N THR A 86 -3.18 7.28 -7.49
CA THR A 86 -2.30 8.45 -7.56
C THR A 86 -2.49 9.33 -6.34
N ILE A 87 -1.40 9.98 -5.94
CA ILE A 87 -1.39 10.90 -4.81
C ILE A 87 -1.86 12.26 -5.29
N GLY A 88 -2.73 12.89 -4.50
CA GLY A 88 -3.14 14.26 -4.71
C GLY A 88 -3.93 14.48 -5.98
N GLY A 89 -4.48 13.43 -6.47
CA GLY A 89 -5.29 13.58 -7.67
C GLY A 89 -6.42 14.54 -7.40
N ARG A 90 -6.39 15.58 -7.79
CA ARG A 90 -7.27 16.49 -7.60
C ARG A 90 -7.40 17.33 -8.68
N LYS A 91 -7.19 17.45 -8.61
CA LYS A 91 -7.24 18.12 -9.22
C LYS A 91 -7.68 18.51 -9.60
#